data_827d99f7363ed1d8c70ffe5e6af367f2
#
_entry.id   827d99f7363ed1d8c70ffe5e6af367f2
#
_cell.length_a   1.000
_cell.length_b   1.000
_cell.length_c   1.000
_cell.angle_alpha   90.00
_cell.angle_beta   90.00
_cell.angle_gamma   90.00
#
_symmetry.space_group_name_H-M   'P 1'
#
loop_
_entity.id
_entity.type
_entity.pdbx_description
1 polymer ?
#
loop_
_entity_poly.entity_id
_entity_poly.type
_entity_poly.pdbx_seq_one_letter_code
_entity_poly.pdbx_strand_id
1 'polypeptide(L)'
;MNHIRKTIPLLIILCLISNTAIAVSEVTINDAKKPHGAILFIIDGFGSSYYYPEFTPIALDGTELIKARTQNISFGSRILDIRTPHPVTGIAHSIIVTGFSQANEETVGFPDATIFDITKRFGYVNLAVMETGDFVNMRNEQDAILFAENNSIENPVISMEAKAAPSGIYELMYDWKMKIPEYLVNRSGEMRYSAFNKWGIDAANAIATSMIRNNPSQKFLLIMNVGEVDSGGHNLGDDDYVRLIEDFDRDIYPLYQTAKENDIALFLTADHGMSFAEKDARRGGHSSDKYSTRLESLRIPFVIYSPNIESGIVKGEYGQEDIAPTLLSVLDLPNDLQYTDGSTINIKKYASIFVKSKSEYKISLWTGDQKVSERQDSELVFTGLPLKTNYTLKADGEKGSFEEDLFLDSDKHLDLNRPEPVLNIRMIIAIILISIVNIAGLMIIRRIKK
;
A
#
# COMPACT_ATOMS: atom_id res chain seq x y z
N MET A 1 -19.75 11.43 -74.40
CA MET A 1 -20.50 11.67 -73.13
C MET A 1 -19.63 11.13 -71.97
N ASN A 2 -18.88 12.04 -71.33
CA ASN A 2 -17.89 11.70 -70.29
C ASN A 2 -18.54 11.88 -68.92
N HIS A 3 -18.68 10.81 -68.21
CA HIS A 3 -18.99 10.88 -66.76
C HIS A 3 -17.69 10.90 -65.91
N ILE A 4 -17.36 12.08 -65.42
CA ILE A 4 -16.31 12.27 -64.43
C ILE A 4 -16.91 11.90 -63.06
N ARG A 5 -16.50 10.77 -62.51
CA ARG A 5 -16.74 10.42 -61.08
C ARG A 5 -15.76 11.20 -60.22
N LYS A 6 -16.28 12.16 -59.44
CA LYS A 6 -15.57 12.84 -58.35
C LYS A 6 -15.47 11.88 -57.16
N THR A 7 -14.31 11.34 -56.91
CA THR A 7 -14.00 10.66 -55.66
C THR A 7 -13.64 11.71 -54.59
N ILE A 8 -14.46 11.79 -53.55
CA ILE A 8 -14.19 12.58 -52.34
C ILE A 8 -13.27 11.74 -51.46
N PRO A 9 -12.08 12.20 -51.06
CA PRO A 9 -11.28 11.48 -50.09
C PRO A 9 -11.92 11.66 -48.70
N LEU A 10 -12.32 10.57 -48.10
CA LEU A 10 -12.76 10.50 -46.70
C LEU A 10 -11.54 10.75 -45.79
N LEU A 11 -11.44 11.95 -45.26
CA LEU A 11 -10.43 12.32 -44.29
C LEU A 11 -10.82 11.68 -42.96
N ILE A 12 -10.24 10.54 -42.63
CA ILE A 12 -10.35 9.91 -41.31
C ILE A 12 -9.49 10.74 -40.37
N ILE A 13 -10.11 11.64 -39.59
CA ILE A 13 -9.50 12.27 -38.46
C ILE A 13 -9.43 11.21 -37.36
N LEU A 14 -8.26 10.57 -37.21
CA LEU A 14 -7.92 9.76 -36.11
C LEU A 14 -7.69 10.72 -34.91
N CYS A 15 -8.71 10.93 -34.09
CA CYS A 15 -8.54 11.53 -32.79
C CYS A 15 -7.71 10.56 -31.94
N LEU A 16 -6.40 10.74 -31.94
CA LEU A 16 -5.53 10.23 -30.88
C LEU A 16 -5.98 10.91 -29.59
N ILE A 17 -6.86 10.27 -28.84
CA ILE A 17 -7.05 10.58 -27.44
C ILE A 17 -5.76 10.12 -26.76
N SER A 18 -4.77 11.01 -26.75
CA SER A 18 -3.67 10.87 -25.81
C SER A 18 -4.30 11.00 -24.43
N ASN A 19 -4.34 9.92 -23.67
CA ASN A 19 -4.46 10.00 -22.23
C ASN A 19 -3.22 10.77 -21.75
N THR A 20 -3.31 12.08 -21.73
CA THR A 20 -2.36 12.91 -21.00
C THR A 20 -2.61 12.59 -19.54
N ALA A 21 -1.74 11.77 -18.95
CA ALA A 21 -1.64 11.71 -17.51
C ALA A 21 -1.57 13.17 -17.03
N ILE A 22 -2.53 13.60 -16.23
CA ILE A 22 -2.52 14.92 -15.62
C ILE A 22 -1.33 14.88 -14.68
N ALA A 23 -0.23 15.51 -15.07
CA ALA A 23 0.93 15.62 -14.21
C ALA A 23 0.53 16.54 -13.07
N VAL A 24 0.27 15.98 -11.89
CA VAL A 24 0.05 16.75 -10.67
C VAL A 24 1.27 17.60 -10.42
N SER A 25 1.07 18.90 -10.27
CA SER A 25 2.16 19.81 -9.94
C SER A 25 2.67 19.53 -8.54
N GLU A 26 3.97 19.27 -8.43
CA GLU A 26 4.63 19.03 -7.16
C GLU A 26 5.57 20.18 -6.82
N VAL A 27 5.50 20.68 -5.59
CA VAL A 27 6.39 21.67 -5.04
C VAL A 27 7.10 21.11 -3.81
N THR A 28 8.38 20.82 -3.95
CA THR A 28 9.20 20.37 -2.83
C THR A 28 9.69 21.59 -2.04
N ILE A 29 9.36 21.62 -0.76
CA ILE A 29 9.86 22.59 0.21
C ILE A 29 10.94 21.86 1.02
N ASN A 30 12.11 22.42 1.12
CA ASN A 30 13.33 21.80 1.65
C ASN A 30 13.83 20.60 0.82
N ASP A 31 15.09 20.22 1.02
CA ASP A 31 15.76 19.11 0.33
C ASP A 31 15.35 17.74 0.93
N ALA A 32 14.05 17.48 1.04
CA ALA A 32 13.56 16.21 1.53
C ALA A 32 13.84 15.10 0.49
N LYS A 33 14.61 14.10 0.90
CA LYS A 33 14.78 12.90 0.06
C LYS A 33 13.45 12.18 -0.07
N LYS A 34 13.15 11.74 -1.29
CA LYS A 34 11.95 10.99 -1.62
C LYS A 34 12.32 9.65 -2.24
N PRO A 35 11.51 8.61 -2.04
CA PRO A 35 11.72 7.37 -2.74
C PRO A 35 11.44 7.56 -4.24
N HIS A 36 12.34 7.00 -5.07
CA HIS A 36 12.18 6.99 -6.53
C HIS A 36 11.16 5.96 -7.01
N GLY A 37 10.97 4.89 -6.23
CA GLY A 37 10.02 3.81 -6.47
C GLY A 37 9.71 3.09 -5.17
N ALA A 38 8.89 2.06 -5.25
CA ALA A 38 8.51 1.25 -4.09
C ALA A 38 8.51 -0.24 -4.40
N ILE A 39 8.78 -1.02 -3.35
CA ILE A 39 8.60 -2.46 -3.32
C ILE A 39 7.65 -2.77 -2.16
N LEU A 40 6.51 -3.37 -2.45
CA LEU A 40 5.61 -3.93 -1.45
C LEU A 40 5.82 -5.44 -1.42
N PHE A 41 6.42 -5.92 -0.34
CA PHE A 41 6.72 -7.33 -0.15
C PHE A 41 5.74 -7.93 0.86
N ILE A 42 4.95 -8.91 0.41
CA ILE A 42 3.98 -9.65 1.23
C ILE A 42 4.50 -11.06 1.42
N ILE A 43 4.59 -11.51 2.66
CA ILE A 43 5.03 -12.86 3.01
C ILE A 43 3.80 -13.62 3.50
N ASP A 44 3.36 -14.64 2.75
CA ASP A 44 2.21 -15.46 3.11
C ASP A 44 2.47 -16.23 4.40
N GLY A 45 1.55 -16.12 5.36
CA GLY A 45 1.59 -16.86 6.59
C GLY A 45 2.64 -16.44 7.63
N PHE A 46 3.22 -15.24 7.53
CA PHE A 46 4.33 -14.80 8.38
C PHE A 46 3.86 -14.08 9.64
N GLY A 47 3.79 -14.80 10.77
CA GLY A 47 3.39 -14.23 12.06
C GLY A 47 4.50 -13.42 12.75
N SER A 48 4.24 -12.15 13.11
CA SER A 48 5.21 -11.32 13.83
C SER A 48 5.57 -11.87 15.22
N SER A 49 4.71 -12.69 15.82
CA SER A 49 4.98 -13.36 17.11
C SER A 49 6.22 -14.25 17.06
N TYR A 50 6.52 -14.85 15.91
CA TYR A 50 7.70 -15.70 15.69
C TYR A 50 8.95 -14.91 15.31
N TYR A 51 8.78 -13.66 14.91
CA TYR A 51 9.87 -12.84 14.36
C TYR A 51 10.29 -11.69 15.25
N TYR A 52 9.35 -10.90 15.79
CA TYR A 52 9.68 -9.73 16.59
C TYR A 52 10.21 -10.10 17.98
N PRO A 53 11.34 -9.48 18.43
CA PRO A 53 11.93 -9.79 19.73
C PRO A 53 11.00 -9.52 20.91
N GLU A 54 10.03 -8.62 20.74
CA GLU A 54 9.08 -8.21 21.77
C GLU A 54 8.01 -9.27 22.07
N PHE A 55 7.82 -10.24 21.18
CA PHE A 55 6.77 -11.24 21.31
C PHE A 55 7.33 -12.65 21.56
N THR A 56 6.52 -13.49 22.15
CA THR A 56 6.74 -14.93 22.27
C THR A 56 5.55 -15.64 21.66
N PRO A 57 5.74 -16.51 20.65
CA PRO A 57 4.63 -17.26 20.06
C PRO A 57 4.14 -18.33 21.03
N ILE A 58 2.81 -18.46 21.13
CA ILE A 58 2.15 -19.37 22.06
C ILE A 58 1.23 -20.33 21.28
N ALA A 59 1.40 -21.62 21.49
CA ALA A 59 0.51 -22.65 20.94
C ALA A 59 -0.88 -22.60 21.58
N LEU A 60 -1.86 -23.30 20.99
CA LEU A 60 -3.23 -23.33 21.52
C LEU A 60 -3.34 -23.95 22.90
N ASP A 61 -2.46 -24.88 23.23
CA ASP A 61 -2.37 -25.51 24.57
C ASP A 61 -1.70 -24.63 25.62
N GLY A 62 -1.18 -23.44 25.22
CA GLY A 62 -0.48 -22.52 26.09
C GLY A 62 1.04 -22.71 26.14
N THR A 63 1.59 -23.66 25.39
CA THR A 63 3.04 -23.90 25.35
C THR A 63 3.75 -22.82 24.54
N GLU A 64 4.92 -22.35 25.00
CA GLU A 64 5.78 -21.46 24.24
C GLU A 64 6.42 -22.20 23.05
N LEU A 65 6.35 -21.58 21.88
CA LEU A 65 6.95 -22.08 20.63
C LEU A 65 8.33 -21.47 20.39
N ILE A 66 9.07 -22.06 19.46
CA ILE A 66 10.37 -21.56 19.02
C ILE A 66 10.18 -20.25 18.26
N LYS A 67 11.18 -19.38 18.35
CA LYS A 67 11.26 -18.07 17.73
C LYS A 67 12.45 -18.00 16.77
N ALA A 68 12.30 -17.26 15.68
CA ALA A 68 13.37 -17.03 14.73
C ALA A 68 14.53 -16.26 15.37
N ARG A 69 15.76 -16.63 15.00
CA ARG A 69 17.00 -16.11 15.58
C ARG A 69 17.53 -14.89 14.84
N THR A 70 17.18 -14.70 13.58
CA THR A 70 17.60 -13.57 12.75
C THR A 70 16.51 -12.52 12.69
N GLN A 71 16.90 -11.28 12.45
CA GLN A 71 15.99 -10.12 12.43
C GLN A 71 16.47 -9.06 11.46
N ASN A 72 16.98 -9.48 10.28
CA ASN A 72 17.55 -8.56 9.29
C ASN A 72 16.51 -7.60 8.71
N ILE A 73 15.24 -8.02 8.59
CA ILE A 73 14.18 -7.16 8.09
C ILE A 73 13.74 -6.08 9.09
N SER A 74 14.26 -6.05 10.30
CA SER A 74 13.90 -5.04 11.31
C SER A 74 14.66 -3.70 11.17
N PHE A 75 15.28 -3.43 10.03
CA PHE A 75 16.18 -2.27 9.84
C PHE A 75 15.47 -0.92 9.61
N GLY A 76 14.18 -0.91 9.33
CA GLY A 76 13.40 0.31 9.08
C GLY A 76 12.58 0.78 10.28
N SER A 77 11.48 1.46 10.01
CA SER A 77 10.40 1.65 10.99
C SER A 77 9.65 0.34 11.16
N ARG A 78 9.55 -0.14 12.39
CA ARG A 78 8.87 -1.39 12.72
C ARG A 78 7.62 -1.12 13.52
N ILE A 79 6.46 -1.43 12.93
CA ILE A 79 5.16 -1.35 13.58
C ILE A 79 4.96 -2.62 14.42
N LEU A 80 4.80 -2.47 15.75
CA LEU A 80 4.77 -3.63 16.64
C LEU A 80 3.47 -4.42 16.56
N ASP A 81 2.32 -3.74 16.60
CA ASP A 81 1.02 -4.41 16.64
C ASP A 81 0.15 -3.95 15.48
N ILE A 82 0.22 -4.71 14.40
CA ILE A 82 -0.66 -4.58 13.25
C ILE A 82 -1.32 -5.94 13.02
N ARG A 83 -2.63 -5.93 12.75
CA ARG A 83 -3.42 -7.15 12.68
C ARG A 83 -4.25 -7.22 11.41
N THR A 84 -4.30 -8.42 10.82
CA THR A 84 -5.27 -8.70 9.78
C THR A 84 -6.66 -8.93 10.42
N PRO A 85 -7.73 -8.36 9.88
CA PRO A 85 -9.08 -8.69 10.34
C PRO A 85 -9.54 -10.07 9.89
N HIS A 86 -8.96 -10.58 8.80
CA HIS A 86 -9.32 -11.86 8.20
C HIS A 86 -8.06 -12.64 7.77
N PRO A 87 -7.63 -13.68 8.52
CA PRO A 87 -6.43 -14.44 8.19
C PRO A 87 -6.72 -15.46 7.06
N VAL A 88 -7.01 -14.94 5.85
CA VAL A 88 -7.31 -15.68 4.62
C VAL A 88 -6.60 -14.99 3.47
N THR A 89 -5.71 -15.69 2.76
CA THR A 89 -4.77 -15.15 1.77
C THR A 89 -5.42 -14.16 0.78
N GLY A 90 -6.42 -14.56 -0.01
CA GLY A 90 -7.04 -13.68 -1.01
C GLY A 90 -7.72 -12.44 -0.41
N ILE A 91 -8.38 -12.59 0.76
CA ILE A 91 -9.02 -11.48 1.48
C ILE A 91 -7.94 -10.51 2.01
N ALA A 92 -6.95 -11.04 2.69
CA ALA A 92 -5.89 -10.24 3.30
C ALA A 92 -5.06 -9.47 2.26
N HIS A 93 -4.71 -10.09 1.12
CA HIS A 93 -4.08 -9.40 -0.01
C HIS A 93 -4.96 -8.26 -0.54
N SER A 94 -6.28 -8.48 -0.64
CA SER A 94 -7.22 -7.44 -1.06
C SER A 94 -7.24 -6.26 -0.08
N ILE A 95 -7.23 -6.52 1.24
CA ILE A 95 -7.16 -5.48 2.28
C ILE A 95 -5.86 -4.68 2.18
N ILE A 96 -4.71 -5.35 2.04
CA ILE A 96 -3.39 -4.70 1.93
C ILE A 96 -3.35 -3.69 0.78
N VAL A 97 -3.92 -4.03 -0.38
CA VAL A 97 -3.81 -3.17 -1.57
C VAL A 97 -4.92 -2.13 -1.68
N THR A 98 -6.05 -2.30 -0.97
CA THR A 98 -7.19 -1.37 -1.00
C THR A 98 -7.28 -0.46 0.21
N GLY A 99 -6.71 -0.87 1.35
CA GLY A 99 -6.91 -0.19 2.63
C GLY A 99 -8.36 -0.28 3.14
N PHE A 100 -9.14 -1.26 2.68
CA PHE A 100 -10.53 -1.46 3.07
C PHE A 100 -10.67 -2.75 3.89
N SER A 101 -11.03 -2.65 5.16
CA SER A 101 -11.09 -3.79 6.11
C SER A 101 -12.05 -4.90 5.70
N GLN A 102 -13.01 -4.61 4.81
CA GLN A 102 -14.00 -5.56 4.30
C GLN A 102 -13.75 -5.94 2.83
N ALA A 103 -12.56 -5.65 2.31
CA ALA A 103 -12.22 -5.97 0.92
C ALA A 103 -12.21 -7.48 0.68
N ASN A 104 -12.49 -7.84 -0.55
CA ASN A 104 -12.32 -9.18 -1.10
C ASN A 104 -11.73 -9.09 -2.50
N GLU A 105 -11.51 -10.21 -3.17
CA GLU A 105 -10.90 -10.27 -4.50
C GLU A 105 -11.67 -9.47 -5.57
N GLU A 106 -13.00 -9.32 -5.43
CA GLU A 106 -13.81 -8.52 -6.36
C GLU A 106 -13.55 -7.02 -6.16
N THR A 107 -13.35 -6.58 -4.90
CA THR A 107 -13.09 -5.18 -4.56
C THR A 107 -11.85 -4.63 -5.27
N VAL A 108 -10.82 -5.46 -5.47
CA VAL A 108 -9.59 -5.08 -6.18
C VAL A 108 -9.84 -4.65 -7.62
N GLY A 109 -10.89 -5.17 -8.26
CA GLY A 109 -11.27 -4.79 -9.63
C GLY A 109 -12.16 -3.54 -9.73
N PHE A 110 -12.48 -2.85 -8.63
CA PHE A 110 -13.30 -1.65 -8.67
C PHE A 110 -12.44 -0.42 -9.00
N PRO A 111 -12.99 0.57 -9.72
CA PRO A 111 -12.25 1.79 -10.05
C PRO A 111 -11.79 2.55 -8.79
N ASP A 112 -10.56 3.05 -8.82
CA ASP A 112 -9.91 3.80 -7.72
C ASP A 112 -9.91 3.06 -6.38
N ALA A 113 -9.98 1.72 -6.40
CA ALA A 113 -10.01 0.91 -5.19
C ALA A 113 -8.61 0.61 -4.64
N THR A 114 -7.59 0.61 -5.49
CA THR A 114 -6.28 0.06 -5.15
C THR A 114 -5.15 1.07 -5.18
N ILE A 115 -4.06 0.77 -4.46
CA ILE A 115 -2.80 1.52 -4.60
C ILE A 115 -2.29 1.50 -6.05
N PHE A 116 -2.64 0.50 -6.86
CA PHE A 116 -2.25 0.41 -8.26
C PHE A 116 -2.94 1.45 -9.13
N ASP A 117 -4.23 1.71 -8.90
CA ASP A 117 -4.97 2.78 -9.57
C ASP A 117 -4.32 4.14 -9.29
N ILE A 118 -4.03 4.40 -8.01
CA ILE A 118 -3.42 5.65 -7.59
C ILE A 118 -2.02 5.79 -8.20
N THR A 119 -1.16 4.79 -8.07
CA THR A 119 0.21 4.85 -8.59
C THR A 119 0.25 5.02 -10.09
N LYS A 120 -0.59 4.32 -10.87
CA LYS A 120 -0.73 4.51 -12.33
C LYS A 120 -1.09 5.94 -12.69
N ARG A 121 -2.06 6.54 -11.99
CA ARG A 121 -2.48 7.92 -12.22
C ARG A 121 -1.32 8.91 -12.02
N PHE A 122 -0.38 8.60 -11.14
CA PHE A 122 0.83 9.39 -10.87
C PHE A 122 2.07 8.93 -11.64
N GLY A 123 1.89 8.16 -12.73
CA GLY A 123 2.94 7.79 -13.67
C GLY A 123 3.87 6.67 -13.22
N TYR A 124 3.47 5.89 -12.22
CA TYR A 124 4.18 4.66 -11.87
C TYR A 124 3.82 3.53 -12.83
N VAL A 125 4.75 2.63 -13.03
CA VAL A 125 4.52 1.31 -13.63
C VAL A 125 4.35 0.29 -12.50
N ASN A 126 3.29 -0.52 -12.57
CA ASN A 126 3.00 -1.56 -11.59
C ASN A 126 3.54 -2.90 -12.09
N LEU A 127 4.48 -3.46 -11.36
CA LEU A 127 5.16 -4.72 -11.67
C LEU A 127 4.90 -5.72 -10.55
N ALA A 128 4.91 -7.02 -10.87
CA ALA A 128 4.70 -8.04 -9.86
C ALA A 128 5.55 -9.30 -10.05
N VAL A 129 5.93 -9.92 -8.91
CA VAL A 129 6.43 -11.31 -8.81
C VAL A 129 5.64 -11.96 -7.70
N MET A 130 4.79 -12.97 -8.02
CA MET A 130 3.86 -13.53 -7.05
C MET A 130 3.86 -15.06 -7.07
N GLU A 131 4.00 -15.67 -5.91
CA GLU A 131 3.89 -17.13 -5.73
C GLU A 131 2.47 -17.53 -5.32
N THR A 132 1.74 -16.63 -4.66
CA THR A 132 0.34 -16.80 -4.24
C THR A 132 -0.37 -15.43 -4.19
N GLY A 133 -1.67 -15.37 -3.87
CA GLY A 133 -2.40 -14.11 -3.76
C GLY A 133 -2.58 -13.34 -5.09
N ASP A 134 -2.36 -14.00 -6.22
CA ASP A 134 -2.31 -13.45 -7.58
C ASP A 134 -3.62 -13.65 -8.36
N PHE A 135 -4.76 -13.61 -7.69
CA PHE A 135 -6.07 -13.77 -8.33
C PHE A 135 -6.30 -12.80 -9.50
N VAL A 136 -7.27 -13.10 -10.37
CA VAL A 136 -7.47 -12.43 -11.67
C VAL A 136 -7.47 -10.90 -11.56
N ASN A 137 -8.18 -10.32 -10.59
CA ASN A 137 -8.23 -8.86 -10.43
C ASN A 137 -6.87 -8.29 -10.02
N MET A 138 -6.13 -8.99 -9.12
CA MET A 138 -4.76 -8.59 -8.76
C MET A 138 -3.83 -8.57 -9.98
N ARG A 139 -3.89 -9.62 -10.84
CA ARG A 139 -3.10 -9.67 -12.08
C ARG A 139 -3.50 -8.57 -13.07
N ASN A 140 -4.78 -8.23 -13.11
CA ASN A 140 -5.27 -7.19 -14.01
C ASN A 140 -4.74 -5.80 -13.69
N GLU A 141 -4.39 -5.55 -12.44
CA GLU A 141 -3.79 -4.30 -11.98
C GLU A 141 -2.31 -4.13 -12.40
N GLN A 142 -1.65 -5.20 -12.84
CA GLN A 142 -0.22 -5.14 -13.15
C GLN A 142 0.04 -4.80 -14.62
N ASP A 143 1.06 -3.98 -14.88
CA ASP A 143 1.58 -3.70 -16.23
C ASP A 143 2.44 -4.86 -16.73
N ALA A 144 3.15 -5.54 -15.82
CA ALA A 144 3.79 -6.82 -16.06
C ALA A 144 3.85 -7.65 -14.77
N ILE A 145 3.63 -8.94 -14.90
CA ILE A 145 3.64 -9.89 -13.77
C ILE A 145 4.26 -11.23 -14.15
N LEU A 146 5.09 -11.74 -13.24
CA LEU A 146 5.59 -13.11 -13.20
C LEU A 146 4.95 -13.82 -12.02
N PHE A 147 4.23 -14.93 -12.26
CA PHE A 147 3.42 -15.56 -11.22
C PHE A 147 3.37 -17.07 -11.31
N ALA A 148 3.14 -17.72 -10.18
CA ALA A 148 2.83 -19.15 -10.11
C ALA A 148 1.33 -19.36 -10.34
N GLU A 149 0.97 -20.21 -11.33
CA GLU A 149 -0.44 -20.54 -11.61
C GLU A 149 -1.02 -21.51 -10.58
N ASN A 150 -0.15 -22.19 -9.84
CA ASN A 150 -0.54 -23.20 -8.85
C ASN A 150 0.35 -23.08 -7.62
N ASN A 151 -0.17 -23.52 -6.48
CA ASN A 151 0.57 -23.55 -5.21
C ASN A 151 1.36 -24.88 -5.06
N SER A 152 1.81 -25.48 -6.17
CA SER A 152 2.52 -26.74 -6.15
C SER A 152 4.02 -26.52 -6.01
N ILE A 153 4.57 -26.84 -4.86
CA ILE A 153 6.02 -26.81 -4.62
C ILE A 153 6.75 -27.94 -5.40
N GLU A 154 6.06 -29.04 -5.68
CA GLU A 154 6.66 -30.17 -6.40
C GLU A 154 6.76 -29.93 -7.90
N ASN A 155 5.74 -29.34 -8.50
CA ASN A 155 5.65 -29.05 -9.92
C ASN A 155 5.06 -27.64 -10.14
N PRO A 156 5.81 -26.57 -9.80
CA PRO A 156 5.32 -25.20 -9.98
C PRO A 156 5.17 -24.88 -11.46
N VAL A 157 4.03 -24.29 -11.81
CA VAL A 157 3.77 -23.76 -13.16
C VAL A 157 3.90 -22.26 -13.11
N ILE A 158 4.95 -21.73 -13.74
CA ILE A 158 5.22 -20.31 -13.76
C ILE A 158 4.72 -19.70 -15.06
N SER A 159 3.94 -18.65 -14.96
CA SER A 159 3.42 -17.86 -16.06
C SER A 159 3.82 -16.38 -15.94
N MET A 160 3.61 -15.65 -17.03
CA MET A 160 3.85 -14.22 -17.08
C MET A 160 2.84 -13.54 -17.99
N GLU A 161 2.48 -12.33 -17.62
CA GLU A 161 1.68 -11.41 -18.43
C GLU A 161 2.40 -10.08 -18.51
N ALA A 162 2.33 -9.41 -19.67
CA ALA A 162 2.91 -8.08 -19.84
C ALA A 162 2.02 -7.27 -20.77
N LYS A 163 1.35 -6.26 -20.22
CA LYS A 163 0.46 -5.35 -20.92
C LYS A 163 1.18 -4.06 -21.34
N ALA A 164 2.04 -3.54 -20.45
CA ALA A 164 2.77 -2.29 -20.64
C ALA A 164 4.15 -2.34 -19.95
N ALA A 165 4.91 -3.42 -20.19
CA ALA A 165 6.22 -3.59 -19.57
C ALA A 165 7.22 -2.54 -20.07
N PRO A 166 8.04 -1.92 -19.18
CA PRO A 166 9.19 -1.14 -19.57
C PRO A 166 10.22 -1.95 -20.36
N SER A 167 11.08 -1.25 -21.11
CA SER A 167 12.10 -1.90 -21.94
C SER A 167 12.96 -2.88 -21.15
N GLY A 168 13.10 -4.11 -21.67
CA GLY A 168 13.92 -5.18 -21.10
C GLY A 168 13.27 -5.94 -19.93
N ILE A 169 12.11 -5.50 -19.42
CA ILE A 169 11.45 -6.18 -18.30
C ILE A 169 10.77 -7.48 -18.75
N TYR A 170 10.17 -7.50 -19.93
CA TYR A 170 9.55 -8.71 -20.47
C TYR A 170 10.58 -9.85 -20.63
N GLU A 171 11.71 -9.56 -21.27
CA GLU A 171 12.80 -10.52 -21.48
C GLU A 171 13.37 -11.01 -20.16
N LEU A 172 13.54 -10.09 -19.21
CA LEU A 172 14.03 -10.43 -17.87
C LEU A 172 13.08 -11.35 -17.12
N MET A 173 11.77 -11.07 -17.14
CA MET A 173 10.76 -11.95 -16.53
C MET A 173 10.74 -13.33 -17.20
N TYR A 174 10.87 -13.38 -18.53
CA TYR A 174 10.97 -14.65 -19.24
C TYR A 174 12.18 -15.47 -18.81
N ASP A 175 13.35 -14.84 -18.68
CA ASP A 175 14.56 -15.51 -18.19
C ASP A 175 14.36 -16.06 -16.77
N TRP A 176 13.70 -15.29 -15.88
CA TRP A 176 13.40 -15.75 -14.52
C TRP A 176 12.37 -16.87 -14.48
N LYS A 177 11.34 -16.83 -15.32
CA LYS A 177 10.42 -17.96 -15.52
C LYS A 177 11.17 -19.25 -15.83
N MET A 178 12.17 -19.19 -16.70
CA MET A 178 12.96 -20.35 -17.14
C MET A 178 13.95 -20.86 -16.09
N LYS A 179 14.34 -20.05 -15.11
CA LYS A 179 15.31 -20.40 -14.06
C LYS A 179 14.78 -21.24 -12.92
N ILE A 180 13.46 -21.33 -12.72
CA ILE A 180 12.91 -22.02 -11.54
C ILE A 180 13.42 -23.45 -11.37
N PRO A 181 13.62 -24.30 -12.42
CA PRO A 181 14.17 -25.63 -12.25
C PRO A 181 15.56 -25.63 -11.62
N GLU A 182 16.40 -24.60 -11.86
CA GLU A 182 17.74 -24.49 -11.30
C GLU A 182 17.70 -24.34 -9.77
N TYR A 183 16.68 -23.65 -9.24
CA TYR A 183 16.47 -23.46 -7.81
C TYR A 183 15.99 -24.75 -7.14
N LEU A 184 15.11 -25.50 -7.79
CA LEU A 184 14.40 -26.61 -7.18
C LEU A 184 15.11 -27.98 -7.38
N VAL A 185 16.07 -28.08 -8.29
CA VAL A 185 16.77 -29.34 -8.56
C VAL A 185 17.49 -29.86 -7.31
N ASN A 186 17.33 -31.15 -7.02
CA ASN A 186 17.91 -31.83 -5.85
C ASN A 186 17.55 -31.21 -4.48
N ARG A 187 16.42 -30.48 -4.40
CA ARG A 187 15.87 -29.94 -3.16
C ARG A 187 14.64 -30.73 -2.73
N SER A 188 14.46 -30.91 -1.43
CA SER A 188 13.30 -31.58 -0.84
C SER A 188 13.02 -31.01 0.55
N GLY A 189 11.79 -31.23 1.07
CA GLY A 189 11.39 -30.74 2.37
C GLY A 189 11.58 -29.21 2.49
N GLU A 190 11.92 -28.73 3.66
CA GLU A 190 12.13 -27.30 3.97
C GLU A 190 13.06 -26.60 2.97
N MET A 191 14.19 -27.22 2.58
CA MET A 191 15.10 -26.64 1.60
C MET A 191 14.47 -26.37 0.22
N ARG A 192 13.41 -27.09 -0.16
CA ARG A 192 12.70 -26.87 -1.42
C ARG A 192 11.79 -25.65 -1.32
N TYR A 193 11.09 -25.50 -0.20
CA TYR A 193 10.26 -24.35 0.13
C TYR A 193 11.13 -23.06 0.19
N SER A 194 12.22 -23.08 0.94
CA SER A 194 13.19 -21.99 1.01
C SER A 194 13.76 -21.60 -0.36
N ALA A 195 14.07 -22.59 -1.21
CA ALA A 195 14.59 -22.34 -2.56
C ALA A 195 13.56 -21.71 -3.50
N PHE A 196 12.26 -21.99 -3.33
CA PHE A 196 11.21 -21.36 -4.13
C PHE A 196 11.02 -19.90 -3.72
N ASN A 197 10.89 -19.60 -2.43
CA ASN A 197 10.90 -18.22 -1.94
C ASN A 197 12.12 -17.44 -2.44
N LYS A 198 13.31 -18.08 -2.40
CA LYS A 198 14.53 -17.45 -2.88
C LYS A 198 14.49 -17.11 -4.36
N TRP A 199 13.91 -17.97 -5.19
CA TRP A 199 13.72 -17.70 -6.62
C TRP A 199 12.89 -16.44 -6.84
N GLY A 200 11.76 -16.30 -6.14
CA GLY A 200 10.90 -15.13 -6.22
C GLY A 200 11.62 -13.87 -5.77
N ILE A 201 12.34 -13.92 -4.62
CA ILE A 201 13.12 -12.80 -4.08
C ILE A 201 14.21 -12.35 -5.08
N ASP A 202 14.96 -13.28 -5.63
CA ASP A 202 16.04 -12.99 -6.59
C ASP A 202 15.46 -12.41 -7.89
N ALA A 203 14.30 -12.90 -8.36
CA ALA A 203 13.59 -12.36 -9.51
C ALA A 203 13.14 -10.90 -9.27
N ALA A 204 12.52 -10.64 -8.13
CA ALA A 204 12.10 -9.28 -7.75
C ALA A 204 13.30 -8.32 -7.63
N ASN A 205 14.41 -8.77 -7.04
CA ASN A 205 15.62 -7.97 -6.93
C ASN A 205 16.23 -7.66 -8.32
N ALA A 206 16.20 -8.62 -9.24
CA ALA A 206 16.66 -8.41 -10.61
C ALA A 206 15.77 -7.40 -11.37
N ILE A 207 14.44 -7.49 -11.21
CA ILE A 207 13.47 -6.56 -11.80
C ILE A 207 13.69 -5.14 -11.24
N ALA A 208 13.76 -4.99 -9.91
CA ALA A 208 14.04 -3.70 -9.27
C ALA A 208 15.35 -3.10 -9.75
N THR A 209 16.44 -3.91 -9.81
CA THR A 209 17.74 -3.48 -10.33
C THR A 209 17.66 -3.05 -11.79
N SER A 210 16.92 -3.77 -12.63
CA SER A 210 16.72 -3.42 -14.05
C SER A 210 15.95 -2.10 -14.19
N MET A 211 14.91 -1.87 -13.39
CA MET A 211 14.17 -0.60 -13.38
C MET A 211 15.10 0.56 -13.04
N ILE A 212 15.90 0.43 -11.98
CA ILE A 212 16.84 1.46 -11.54
C ILE A 212 17.89 1.79 -12.62
N ARG A 213 18.46 0.77 -13.26
CA ARG A 213 19.59 0.94 -14.20
C ARG A 213 19.16 1.30 -15.60
N ASN A 214 18.12 0.63 -16.11
CA ASN A 214 17.71 0.70 -17.51
C ASN A 214 16.55 1.65 -17.75
N ASN A 215 15.77 1.98 -16.71
CA ASN A 215 14.62 2.84 -16.77
C ASN A 215 14.62 3.92 -15.64
N PRO A 216 15.74 4.68 -15.48
CA PRO A 216 15.97 5.52 -14.29
C PRO A 216 15.00 6.69 -14.14
N SER A 217 14.29 7.09 -15.19
CA SER A 217 13.26 8.14 -15.14
C SER A 217 11.86 7.60 -14.87
N GLN A 218 11.67 6.27 -14.91
CA GLN A 218 10.38 5.63 -14.72
C GLN A 218 10.19 5.27 -13.25
N LYS A 219 9.20 5.89 -12.59
CA LYS A 219 8.76 5.46 -11.27
C LYS A 219 8.09 4.10 -11.35
N PHE A 220 8.23 3.28 -10.32
CA PHE A 220 7.63 1.94 -10.30
C PHE A 220 7.12 1.56 -8.90
N LEU A 221 6.07 0.74 -8.88
CA LEU A 221 5.64 -0.03 -7.72
C LEU A 221 5.82 -1.52 -8.08
N LEU A 222 6.68 -2.21 -7.37
CA LEU A 222 6.87 -3.65 -7.50
C LEU A 222 6.19 -4.34 -6.32
N ILE A 223 5.10 -5.07 -6.59
CA ILE A 223 4.54 -5.96 -5.59
C ILE A 223 5.22 -7.32 -5.69
N MET A 224 5.57 -7.87 -4.55
CA MET A 224 6.11 -9.20 -4.45
C MET A 224 5.43 -10.00 -3.36
N ASN A 225 5.20 -11.29 -3.65
CA ASN A 225 4.71 -12.23 -2.65
C ASN A 225 5.53 -13.53 -2.70
N VAL A 226 5.80 -14.09 -1.52
CA VAL A 226 6.31 -15.47 -1.34
C VAL A 226 5.30 -16.29 -0.55
N GLY A 227 5.06 -17.53 -0.98
CA GLY A 227 4.00 -18.40 -0.45
C GLY A 227 4.48 -19.50 0.48
N GLU A 228 5.78 -19.78 0.50
CA GLU A 228 6.24 -21.05 1.05
C GLU A 228 6.45 -21.04 2.57
N VAL A 229 6.34 -19.88 3.23
CA VAL A 229 6.30 -19.82 4.70
C VAL A 229 4.97 -20.37 5.20
N ASP A 230 3.84 -19.99 4.59
CA ASP A 230 2.53 -20.54 4.88
C ASP A 230 2.44 -22.03 4.55
N SER A 231 2.85 -22.39 3.34
CA SER A 231 2.89 -23.78 2.87
C SER A 231 3.72 -24.68 3.80
N GLY A 232 4.85 -24.17 4.30
CA GLY A 232 5.68 -24.86 5.27
C GLY A 232 4.99 -25.05 6.62
N GLY A 233 4.35 -24.01 7.13
CA GLY A 233 3.55 -24.09 8.37
C GLY A 233 2.44 -25.11 8.30
N HIS A 234 1.77 -25.24 7.15
CA HIS A 234 0.72 -26.24 6.92
C HIS A 234 1.24 -27.67 6.74
N ASN A 235 2.44 -27.86 6.20
CA ASN A 235 2.89 -29.16 5.73
C ASN A 235 4.08 -29.74 6.50
N LEU A 236 4.94 -28.90 7.09
CA LEU A 236 6.20 -29.33 7.71
C LEU A 236 6.20 -29.21 9.25
N GLY A 237 5.37 -28.29 9.80
CA GLY A 237 5.27 -28.08 11.24
C GLY A 237 5.96 -26.81 11.75
N ASP A 238 5.92 -26.62 13.07
CA ASP A 238 6.34 -25.36 13.72
C ASP A 238 7.86 -25.11 13.66
N ASP A 239 8.69 -26.15 13.79
CA ASP A 239 10.14 -26.02 13.71
C ASP A 239 10.60 -25.61 12.30
N ASP A 240 10.08 -26.26 11.26
CA ASP A 240 10.43 -25.95 9.86
C ASP A 240 9.81 -24.61 9.42
N TYR A 241 8.63 -24.25 9.93
CA TYR A 241 8.04 -22.93 9.73
C TYR A 241 8.98 -21.81 10.24
N VAL A 242 9.55 -21.96 11.43
CA VAL A 242 10.51 -20.99 11.96
C VAL A 242 11.80 -20.94 11.14
N ARG A 243 12.30 -22.08 10.65
CA ARG A 243 13.46 -22.11 9.74
C ARG A 243 13.19 -21.40 8.42
N LEU A 244 12.00 -21.54 7.87
CA LEU A 244 11.59 -20.80 6.65
C LEU A 244 11.56 -19.29 6.89
N ILE A 245 11.13 -18.83 8.07
CA ILE A 245 11.23 -17.43 8.49
C ILE A 245 12.69 -16.97 8.56
N GLU A 246 13.59 -17.77 9.14
CA GLU A 246 15.03 -17.48 9.22
C GLU A 246 15.68 -17.42 7.84
N ASP A 247 15.33 -18.35 6.95
CA ASP A 247 15.82 -18.38 5.58
C ASP A 247 15.33 -17.17 4.77
N PHE A 248 14.04 -16.83 4.89
CA PHE A 248 13.47 -15.64 4.29
C PHE A 248 14.21 -14.37 4.76
N ASP A 249 14.39 -14.19 6.07
CA ASP A 249 15.08 -13.04 6.65
C ASP A 249 16.52 -12.88 6.13
N ARG A 250 17.21 -13.99 5.89
CA ARG A 250 18.53 -13.99 5.26
C ARG A 250 18.45 -13.62 3.78
N ASP A 251 17.52 -14.20 3.04
CA ASP A 251 17.46 -14.14 1.59
C ASP A 251 16.89 -12.80 1.07
N ILE A 252 16.11 -12.08 1.89
CA ILE A 252 15.61 -10.73 1.57
C ILE A 252 16.70 -9.64 1.63
N TYR A 253 17.82 -9.90 2.30
CA TYR A 253 18.84 -8.90 2.57
C TYR A 253 19.42 -8.23 1.31
N PRO A 254 19.73 -8.94 0.20
CA PRO A 254 20.16 -8.30 -1.04
C PRO A 254 19.13 -7.32 -1.61
N LEU A 255 17.83 -7.64 -1.57
CA LEU A 255 16.78 -6.74 -2.03
C LEU A 255 16.70 -5.49 -1.15
N TYR A 256 16.83 -5.64 0.18
CA TYR A 256 16.92 -4.51 1.09
C TYR A 256 18.11 -3.60 0.77
N GLN A 257 19.30 -4.16 0.50
CA GLN A 257 20.46 -3.38 0.10
C GLN A 257 20.22 -2.63 -1.21
N THR A 258 19.64 -3.28 -2.22
CA THR A 258 19.25 -2.64 -3.49
C THR A 258 18.30 -1.45 -3.23
N ALA A 259 17.28 -1.63 -2.40
CA ALA A 259 16.34 -0.55 -2.05
C ALA A 259 17.05 0.62 -1.34
N LYS A 260 17.91 0.30 -0.36
CA LYS A 260 18.66 1.28 0.44
C LYS A 260 19.63 2.11 -0.39
N GLU A 261 20.39 1.48 -1.27
CA GLU A 261 21.42 2.13 -2.07
C GLU A 261 20.84 3.03 -3.17
N ASN A 262 19.57 2.83 -3.53
CA ASN A 262 18.92 3.51 -4.64
C ASN A 262 17.70 4.36 -4.24
N ASP A 263 17.56 4.67 -2.94
CA ASP A 263 16.45 5.48 -2.42
C ASP A 263 15.06 4.92 -2.84
N ILE A 264 14.88 3.59 -2.80
CA ILE A 264 13.61 2.90 -3.03
C ILE A 264 12.92 2.64 -1.69
N ALA A 265 11.63 2.88 -1.59
CA ALA A 265 10.86 2.48 -0.42
C ALA A 265 10.63 0.97 -0.43
N LEU A 266 10.90 0.30 0.68
CA LEU A 266 10.63 -1.13 0.87
C LEU A 266 9.64 -1.29 2.03
N PHE A 267 8.49 -1.88 1.72
CA PHE A 267 7.44 -2.23 2.67
C PHE A 267 7.42 -3.75 2.80
N LEU A 268 7.66 -4.27 4.00
CA LEU A 268 7.62 -5.69 4.32
C LEU A 268 6.43 -5.95 5.23
N THR A 269 5.52 -6.80 4.79
CA THR A 269 4.34 -7.19 5.58
C THR A 269 3.98 -8.65 5.32
N ALA A 270 2.92 -9.12 5.96
CA ALA A 270 2.32 -10.41 5.68
C ALA A 270 0.81 -10.25 5.50
N ASP A 271 0.20 -11.21 4.88
CA ASP A 271 -1.25 -11.30 4.78
C ASP A 271 -1.87 -11.80 6.09
N HIS A 272 -1.28 -12.83 6.70
CA HIS A 272 -1.63 -13.36 8.03
C HIS A 272 -0.41 -14.05 8.66
N GLY A 273 -0.58 -14.56 9.87
CA GLY A 273 0.39 -15.41 10.53
C GLY A 273 -0.04 -16.87 10.56
N MET A 274 0.59 -17.67 11.43
CA MET A 274 0.36 -19.11 11.59
C MET A 274 0.22 -19.46 13.06
N SER A 275 -0.75 -20.30 13.41
CA SER A 275 -0.92 -20.85 14.75
C SER A 275 -0.74 -22.35 14.76
N PHE A 276 -0.18 -22.91 15.83
CA PHE A 276 0.01 -24.34 16.04
C PHE A 276 -0.76 -24.83 17.26
N ALA A 277 -1.18 -26.09 17.24
CA ALA A 277 -1.99 -26.68 18.34
C ALA A 277 -1.16 -26.86 19.61
N GLU A 278 0.08 -27.28 19.47
CA GLU A 278 1.03 -27.62 20.51
C GLU A 278 2.45 -27.47 19.97
N LYS A 279 3.46 -27.55 20.80
CA LYS A 279 4.85 -27.63 20.38
C LYS A 279 5.11 -28.95 19.64
N ASP A 280 6.04 -28.92 18.67
CA ASP A 280 6.37 -30.02 17.75
C ASP A 280 5.15 -30.46 16.92
N ALA A 281 4.19 -29.56 16.71
CA ALA A 281 3.02 -29.80 15.87
C ALA A 281 3.44 -29.96 14.40
N ARG A 282 2.91 -30.99 13.75
CA ARG A 282 3.21 -31.28 12.34
C ARG A 282 2.50 -30.35 11.35
N ARG A 283 1.50 -29.61 11.80
CA ARG A 283 0.67 -28.73 10.98
C ARG A 283 0.15 -27.56 11.78
N GLY A 284 0.29 -26.37 11.21
CA GLY A 284 -0.35 -25.15 11.64
C GLY A 284 -1.65 -24.86 10.90
N GLY A 285 -2.24 -23.72 11.22
CA GLY A 285 -3.43 -23.18 10.58
C GLY A 285 -3.67 -21.74 10.98
N HIS A 286 -4.52 -21.03 10.22
CA HIS A 286 -4.82 -19.64 10.45
C HIS A 286 -6.31 -19.30 10.26
N SER A 287 -7.01 -19.86 9.25
CA SER A 287 -8.34 -19.42 8.80
C SER A 287 -9.52 -20.12 9.47
N SER A 288 -9.31 -21.33 10.04
CA SER A 288 -10.40 -22.03 10.72
C SER A 288 -10.73 -21.45 12.08
N ASP A 289 -11.95 -21.65 12.59
CA ASP A 289 -12.44 -21.16 13.89
C ASP A 289 -11.46 -21.39 15.05
N LYS A 290 -10.73 -22.51 15.01
CA LYS A 290 -9.74 -22.88 16.01
C LYS A 290 -8.54 -21.94 16.06
N TYR A 291 -8.14 -21.39 14.92
CA TYR A 291 -6.91 -20.62 14.72
C TYR A 291 -7.16 -19.14 14.41
N SER A 292 -8.28 -18.81 13.75
CA SER A 292 -8.52 -17.48 13.16
C SER A 292 -8.63 -16.34 14.17
N THR A 293 -8.78 -16.62 15.45
CA THR A 293 -8.83 -15.62 16.53
C THR A 293 -7.54 -15.53 17.34
N ARG A 294 -6.52 -16.31 16.97
CA ARG A 294 -5.23 -16.33 17.69
C ARG A 294 -4.34 -15.20 17.23
N LEU A 295 -3.59 -14.61 18.17
CA LEU A 295 -2.64 -13.54 17.85
C LEU A 295 -1.55 -13.99 16.88
N GLU A 296 -1.16 -15.27 16.95
CA GLU A 296 -0.17 -15.87 16.07
C GLU A 296 -0.66 -15.95 14.61
N SER A 297 -1.99 -15.98 14.37
CA SER A 297 -2.61 -15.91 13.04
C SER A 297 -2.93 -14.49 12.63
N LEU A 298 -3.28 -13.61 13.58
CA LEU A 298 -3.77 -12.26 13.29
C LEU A 298 -2.65 -11.22 13.23
N ARG A 299 -1.63 -11.32 14.08
CA ARG A 299 -0.58 -10.32 14.17
C ARG A 299 0.49 -10.56 13.12
N ILE A 300 0.66 -9.59 12.24
CA ILE A 300 1.58 -9.62 11.11
C ILE A 300 2.75 -8.64 11.33
N PRO A 301 3.91 -8.83 10.69
CA PRO A 301 4.95 -7.81 10.66
C PRO A 301 4.55 -6.67 9.73
N PHE A 302 4.99 -5.46 10.05
CA PHE A 302 5.04 -4.36 9.11
C PHE A 302 6.30 -3.55 9.36
N VAL A 303 7.25 -3.67 8.43
CA VAL A 303 8.54 -2.99 8.48
C VAL A 303 8.69 -2.14 7.23
N ILE A 304 9.05 -0.87 7.42
CA ILE A 304 9.18 0.07 6.32
C ILE A 304 10.58 0.65 6.33
N TYR A 305 11.23 0.60 5.19
CA TYR A 305 12.43 1.35 4.89
C TYR A 305 12.13 2.38 3.81
N SER A 306 12.49 3.64 4.03
CA SER A 306 12.43 4.70 3.01
C SER A 306 13.34 5.86 3.42
N PRO A 307 13.93 6.59 2.48
CA PRO A 307 14.81 7.72 2.81
C PRO A 307 14.10 8.85 3.59
N ASN A 308 12.78 8.94 3.47
CA ASN A 308 11.94 9.99 4.08
C ASN A 308 11.23 9.59 5.37
N ILE A 309 11.51 8.42 5.94
CA ILE A 309 10.93 8.00 7.21
C ILE A 309 11.96 7.95 8.33
N GLU A 310 11.49 8.02 9.58
CA GLU A 310 12.32 7.75 10.75
C GLU A 310 12.43 6.25 10.99
N SER A 311 13.63 5.77 11.32
CA SER A 311 13.81 4.38 11.74
C SER A 311 13.50 4.26 13.23
N GLY A 312 12.88 3.14 13.61
CA GLY A 312 12.58 2.88 15.02
C GLY A 312 11.35 2.01 15.23
N ILE A 313 10.93 1.91 16.48
CA ILE A 313 9.75 1.14 16.87
C ILE A 313 8.54 2.07 16.95
N VAL A 314 7.51 1.74 16.19
CA VAL A 314 6.22 2.42 16.22
C VAL A 314 5.28 1.62 17.11
N LYS A 315 4.79 2.27 18.15
CA LYS A 315 3.84 1.70 19.12
C LYS A 315 2.43 2.19 18.78
N GLY A 316 1.46 1.33 18.98
CA GLY A 316 0.04 1.56 18.69
C GLY A 316 -0.59 0.25 18.27
N GLU A 317 -1.91 0.25 18.12
CA GLU A 317 -2.68 -0.83 17.54
C GLU A 317 -3.15 -0.36 16.17
N TYR A 318 -2.85 -1.14 15.13
CA TYR A 318 -3.13 -0.82 13.74
C TYR A 318 -3.81 -1.99 13.05
N GLY A 319 -4.58 -1.70 12.01
CA GLY A 319 -5.17 -2.70 11.14
C GLY A 319 -4.37 -2.90 9.85
N GLN A 320 -4.56 -4.01 9.21
CA GLN A 320 -3.96 -4.31 7.91
C GLN A 320 -4.42 -3.30 6.83
N GLU A 321 -5.62 -2.74 6.99
CA GLU A 321 -6.16 -1.65 6.17
C GLU A 321 -5.34 -0.36 6.21
N ASP A 322 -4.51 -0.15 7.25
CA ASP A 322 -3.63 1.02 7.38
C ASP A 322 -2.39 0.96 6.45
N ILE A 323 -2.12 -0.20 5.82
CA ILE A 323 -0.95 -0.41 4.96
C ILE A 323 -1.04 0.44 3.69
N ALA A 324 -2.16 0.37 2.95
CA ALA A 324 -2.32 1.11 1.69
C ALA A 324 -2.21 2.64 1.86
N PRO A 325 -2.94 3.28 2.81
CA PRO A 325 -2.79 4.71 3.07
C PRO A 325 -1.37 5.11 3.49
N THR A 326 -0.70 4.26 4.28
CA THR A 326 0.67 4.50 4.72
C THR A 326 1.66 4.44 3.55
N LEU A 327 1.50 3.46 2.66
CA LEU A 327 2.31 3.34 1.44
C LEU A 327 2.17 4.59 0.56
N LEU A 328 0.94 5.04 0.30
CA LEU A 328 0.69 6.23 -0.49
C LEU A 328 1.31 7.48 0.16
N SER A 329 1.16 7.65 1.47
CA SER A 329 1.77 8.76 2.22
C SER A 329 3.29 8.76 2.09
N VAL A 330 3.97 7.62 2.24
CA VAL A 330 5.43 7.51 2.09
C VAL A 330 5.89 7.87 0.68
N LEU A 331 5.08 7.60 -0.34
CA LEU A 331 5.35 7.95 -1.74
C LEU A 331 4.98 9.42 -2.09
N ASP A 332 4.47 10.19 -1.13
CA ASP A 332 3.90 11.53 -1.37
C ASP A 332 2.77 11.51 -2.41
N LEU A 333 1.94 10.48 -2.37
CA LEU A 333 0.74 10.34 -3.19
C LEU A 333 -0.51 10.61 -2.36
N PRO A 334 -1.57 11.22 -2.94
CA PRO A 334 -2.81 11.43 -2.21
C PRO A 334 -3.48 10.10 -1.90
N ASN A 335 -4.09 10.01 -0.71
CA ASN A 335 -4.97 8.89 -0.37
C ASN A 335 -6.35 9.12 -1.01
N ASP A 336 -6.45 8.86 -2.32
CA ASP A 336 -7.67 8.95 -3.11
C ASP A 336 -8.35 7.56 -3.26
N LEU A 337 -8.01 6.60 -2.42
CA LEU A 337 -8.64 5.27 -2.39
C LEU A 337 -10.12 5.41 -2.03
N GLN A 338 -11.00 4.95 -2.94
CA GLN A 338 -12.44 5.22 -2.83
C GLN A 338 -13.11 4.50 -1.65
N TYR A 339 -12.61 3.34 -1.28
CA TYR A 339 -13.25 2.44 -0.30
C TYR A 339 -12.49 2.33 1.01
N THR A 340 -11.30 2.92 1.12
CA THR A 340 -10.45 2.78 2.31
C THR A 340 -11.16 3.25 3.59
N ASP A 341 -11.07 2.48 4.64
CA ASP A 341 -11.37 2.83 6.02
C ASP A 341 -10.12 2.84 6.91
N GLY A 342 -8.97 2.48 6.33
CA GLY A 342 -7.67 2.58 6.96
C GLY A 342 -7.15 4.01 7.08
N SER A 343 -6.17 4.19 7.95
CA SER A 343 -5.54 5.47 8.26
C SER A 343 -4.03 5.42 8.04
N THR A 344 -3.43 6.55 7.70
CA THR A 344 -1.99 6.65 7.55
C THR A 344 -1.28 6.53 8.91
N ILE A 345 -0.31 5.63 9.02
CA ILE A 345 0.62 5.56 10.15
C ILE A 345 1.66 6.67 10.00
N ASN A 346 1.68 7.62 10.93
CA ASN A 346 2.55 8.79 10.87
C ASN A 346 4.01 8.43 11.19
N ILE A 347 4.82 8.21 10.16
CA ILE A 347 6.23 7.80 10.25
C ILE A 347 7.17 8.66 9.40
N LYS A 348 6.64 9.58 8.58
CA LYS A 348 7.47 10.47 7.77
C LYS A 348 8.19 11.52 8.61
N LYS A 349 9.34 11.98 8.13
CA LYS A 349 10.14 13.07 8.70
C LYS A 349 9.57 14.45 8.41
N TYR A 350 8.61 14.55 7.48
CA TYR A 350 7.95 15.76 7.04
C TYR A 350 6.48 15.48 6.72
N ALA A 351 5.69 16.50 6.54
CA ALA A 351 4.32 16.40 6.04
C ALA A 351 4.21 16.89 4.60
N SER A 352 3.12 16.47 3.95
CA SER A 352 2.70 16.95 2.64
C SER A 352 1.28 17.51 2.71
N ILE A 353 1.00 18.54 1.90
CA ILE A 353 -0.35 19.10 1.72
C ILE A 353 -0.78 18.80 0.30
N PHE A 354 -1.82 18.00 0.17
CA PHE A 354 -2.46 17.65 -1.10
C PHE A 354 -3.66 18.59 -1.30
N VAL A 355 -3.65 19.35 -2.40
CA VAL A 355 -4.73 20.27 -2.76
C VAL A 355 -5.36 19.80 -4.06
N LYS A 356 -6.68 19.64 -4.06
CA LYS A 356 -7.46 19.19 -5.21
C LYS A 356 -8.60 20.14 -5.51
N SER A 357 -8.81 20.46 -6.79
CA SER A 357 -9.90 21.30 -7.28
C SER A 357 -10.36 20.86 -8.67
N LYS A 358 -11.61 21.20 -9.02
CA LYS A 358 -12.15 21.06 -10.39
C LYS A 358 -11.74 22.18 -11.33
N SER A 359 -11.15 23.25 -10.81
CA SER A 359 -10.75 24.43 -11.55
C SER A 359 -9.35 24.85 -11.11
N GLU A 360 -8.63 25.54 -11.95
CA GLU A 360 -7.35 26.12 -11.56
C GLU A 360 -7.55 27.22 -10.51
N TYR A 361 -6.68 27.16 -9.49
CA TYR A 361 -6.53 28.18 -8.47
C TYR A 361 -5.08 28.63 -8.41
N LYS A 362 -4.88 29.90 -8.09
CA LYS A 362 -3.58 30.42 -7.67
C LYS A 362 -3.43 30.06 -6.18
N ILE A 363 -2.68 29.02 -5.89
CA ILE A 363 -2.51 28.46 -4.55
C ILE A 363 -1.19 28.94 -3.98
N SER A 364 -1.22 29.55 -2.80
CA SER A 364 -0.03 30.01 -2.07
C SER A 364 -0.02 29.44 -0.65
N LEU A 365 1.17 29.05 -0.21
CA LEU A 365 1.45 28.53 1.12
C LEU A 365 2.27 29.57 1.91
N TRP A 366 1.87 29.85 3.14
CA TRP A 366 2.47 30.85 4.01
C TRP A 366 2.84 30.24 5.37
N THR A 367 3.88 30.79 5.99
CA THR A 367 4.19 30.56 7.41
C THR A 367 4.36 31.93 8.08
N GLY A 368 3.45 32.30 8.99
CA GLY A 368 3.29 33.67 9.44
C GLY A 368 3.10 34.65 8.24
N ASP A 369 3.89 35.71 8.19
CA ASP A 369 3.82 36.68 7.08
C ASP A 369 4.70 36.32 5.87
N GLN A 370 5.43 35.20 5.92
CA GLN A 370 6.33 34.79 4.84
C GLN A 370 5.64 33.83 3.89
N LYS A 371 5.60 34.19 2.59
CA LYS A 371 5.17 33.29 1.51
C LYS A 371 6.25 32.23 1.29
N VAL A 372 5.89 30.97 1.48
CA VAL A 372 6.77 29.79 1.29
C VAL A 372 6.81 29.40 -0.18
N SER A 373 5.64 29.35 -0.83
CA SER A 373 5.52 28.97 -2.25
C SER A 373 4.21 29.47 -2.84
N GLU A 374 4.15 29.51 -4.18
CA GLU A 374 2.94 29.85 -4.93
C GLU A 374 2.95 29.11 -6.27
N ARG A 375 1.81 28.50 -6.65
CA ARG A 375 1.59 27.85 -7.94
C ARG A 375 0.15 28.05 -8.40
N GLN A 376 -0.07 27.94 -9.71
CA GLN A 376 -1.42 27.91 -10.30
C GLN A 376 -1.65 26.52 -10.85
N ASP A 377 -2.62 25.81 -10.28
CA ASP A 377 -3.00 24.47 -10.71
C ASP A 377 -4.39 24.09 -10.16
N SER A 378 -4.92 22.96 -10.65
CA SER A 378 -6.11 22.31 -10.11
C SER A 378 -5.75 21.15 -9.14
N GLU A 379 -4.58 20.54 -9.31
CA GLU A 379 -4.07 19.51 -8.41
C GLU A 379 -2.61 19.82 -8.07
N LEU A 380 -2.33 20.04 -6.79
CA LEU A 380 -1.03 20.50 -6.31
C LEU A 380 -0.64 19.75 -5.03
N VAL A 381 0.62 19.35 -4.94
CA VAL A 381 1.21 18.77 -3.74
C VAL A 381 2.37 19.67 -3.26
N PHE A 382 2.27 20.19 -2.04
CA PHE A 382 3.40 20.74 -1.32
C PHE A 382 3.98 19.65 -0.43
N THR A 383 5.25 19.33 -0.58
CA THR A 383 5.91 18.25 0.15
C THR A 383 7.22 18.73 0.80
N GLY A 384 7.75 17.95 1.75
CA GLY A 384 8.94 18.32 2.51
C GLY A 384 8.66 19.40 3.56
N LEU A 385 7.42 19.53 4.03
CA LEU A 385 7.03 20.53 5.01
C LEU A 385 7.40 20.08 6.43
N PRO A 386 8.10 20.89 7.23
CA PRO A 386 8.39 20.59 8.62
C PRO A 386 7.15 20.22 9.43
N LEU A 387 7.24 19.13 10.17
CA LEU A 387 6.21 18.72 11.14
C LEU A 387 6.09 19.75 12.28
N LYS A 388 4.94 19.75 12.96
CA LYS A 388 4.61 20.64 14.11
C LYS A 388 4.74 22.13 13.78
N THR A 389 4.44 22.50 12.54
CA THR A 389 4.51 23.86 12.03
C THR A 389 3.12 24.33 11.58
N ASN A 390 2.81 25.60 11.84
CA ASN A 390 1.60 26.25 11.35
C ASN A 390 1.83 26.83 9.95
N TYR A 391 0.92 26.55 9.06
CA TYR A 391 0.85 27.11 7.72
C TYR A 391 -0.53 27.71 7.47
N THR A 392 -0.59 28.73 6.60
CA THR A 392 -1.82 29.24 6.03
C THR A 392 -1.81 28.95 4.54
N LEU A 393 -2.79 28.23 4.04
CA LEU A 393 -3.01 28.01 2.62
C LEU A 393 -4.04 29.01 2.11
N LYS A 394 -3.68 29.73 1.06
CA LYS A 394 -4.59 30.67 0.36
C LYS A 394 -4.72 30.22 -1.09
N ALA A 395 -5.96 30.15 -1.57
CA ALA A 395 -6.25 29.82 -2.96
C ALA A 395 -7.22 30.84 -3.55
N ASP A 396 -6.82 31.50 -4.64
CA ASP A 396 -7.59 32.49 -5.37
C ASP A 396 -7.92 31.97 -6.77
N GLY A 397 -9.19 31.98 -7.15
CA GLY A 397 -9.67 31.49 -8.43
C GLY A 397 -10.96 32.15 -8.86
N GLU A 398 -11.42 31.83 -10.09
CA GLU A 398 -12.66 32.43 -10.65
C GLU A 398 -13.91 32.12 -9.79
N LYS A 399 -13.88 31.02 -9.02
CA LYS A 399 -15.01 30.61 -8.17
C LYS A 399 -14.96 31.15 -6.75
N GLY A 400 -13.98 31.98 -6.43
CA GLY A 400 -13.81 32.62 -5.13
C GLY A 400 -12.43 32.40 -4.53
N SER A 401 -12.25 32.86 -3.30
CA SER A 401 -11.02 32.74 -2.52
C SER A 401 -11.25 31.77 -1.36
N PHE A 402 -10.24 31.01 -1.04
CA PHE A 402 -10.18 30.07 0.07
C PHE A 402 -8.99 30.40 0.95
N GLU A 403 -9.14 30.36 2.27
CA GLU A 403 -8.05 30.52 3.22
C GLU A 403 -8.25 29.53 4.39
N GLU A 404 -7.22 28.77 4.71
CA GLU A 404 -7.25 27.80 5.81
C GLU A 404 -5.92 27.78 6.57
N ASP A 405 -6.00 27.83 7.89
CA ASP A 405 -4.88 27.65 8.79
C ASP A 405 -4.70 26.16 9.13
N LEU A 406 -3.49 25.66 8.92
CA LEU A 406 -3.14 24.25 9.02
C LEU A 406 -2.03 24.05 10.05
N PHE A 407 -2.27 23.25 11.06
CA PHE A 407 -1.20 22.68 11.89
C PHE A 407 -0.78 21.33 11.31
N LEU A 408 0.48 21.22 10.87
CA LEU A 408 0.99 20.00 10.23
C LEU A 408 1.63 19.07 11.25
N ASP A 409 0.85 18.14 11.77
CA ASP A 409 1.30 16.97 12.53
C ASP A 409 1.39 15.70 11.66
N SER A 410 0.78 15.74 10.48
CA SER A 410 0.68 14.68 9.48
C SER A 410 0.36 15.29 8.11
N ASP A 411 0.25 14.45 7.09
CA ASP A 411 -0.24 14.87 5.78
C ASP A 411 -1.66 15.44 5.87
N LYS A 412 -1.95 16.45 5.04
CA LYS A 412 -3.27 17.11 4.95
C LYS A 412 -3.82 17.03 3.53
N HIS A 413 -5.13 16.81 3.42
CA HIS A 413 -5.84 16.73 2.15
C HIS A 413 -6.91 17.83 2.11
N LEU A 414 -6.82 18.72 1.13
CA LEU A 414 -7.73 19.85 0.95
C LEU A 414 -8.45 19.74 -0.38
N ASP A 415 -9.77 19.63 -0.33
CA ASP A 415 -10.63 19.69 -1.51
C ASP A 415 -11.32 21.05 -1.60
N LEU A 416 -10.82 21.91 -2.52
CA LEU A 416 -11.36 23.25 -2.75
C LEU A 416 -12.72 23.23 -3.44
N ASN A 417 -13.25 22.08 -3.86
CA ASN A 417 -14.59 21.94 -4.45
C ASN A 417 -15.68 21.78 -3.40
N ARG A 418 -15.31 21.63 -2.12
CA ARG A 418 -16.33 21.55 -1.07
C ARG A 418 -17.16 22.84 -1.11
N PRO A 419 -18.50 22.74 -1.32
CA PRO A 419 -19.33 23.91 -1.13
C PRO A 419 -19.02 24.45 0.27
N GLU A 420 -18.77 25.76 0.39
CA GLU A 420 -18.78 26.39 1.70
C GLU A 420 -20.00 25.82 2.45
N PRO A 421 -19.88 25.53 3.75
CA PRO A 421 -21.05 25.12 4.53
C PRO A 421 -22.05 26.24 4.38
N VAL A 422 -22.92 26.13 3.39
CA VAL A 422 -24.07 27.02 3.25
C VAL A 422 -24.79 26.83 4.57
N LEU A 423 -24.64 27.82 5.43
CA LEU A 423 -25.30 27.85 6.73
C LEU A 423 -26.77 27.59 6.41
N ASN A 424 -27.18 26.33 6.55
CA ASN A 424 -28.44 25.89 5.98
C ASN A 424 -29.50 26.59 6.79
N ILE A 425 -30.09 27.69 6.25
CA ILE A 425 -31.09 28.52 6.91
C ILE A 425 -32.18 27.62 7.52
N ARG A 426 -32.49 26.49 6.87
CA ARG A 426 -33.40 25.48 7.39
C ARG A 426 -32.86 24.82 8.67
N MET A 427 -31.57 24.59 8.78
CA MET A 427 -30.94 24.02 9.97
C MET A 427 -30.88 25.02 11.11
N ILE A 428 -30.65 26.30 10.83
CA ILE A 428 -30.76 27.40 11.82
C ILE A 428 -32.20 27.53 12.32
N ILE A 429 -33.17 27.53 11.40
CA ILE A 429 -34.61 27.58 11.76
C ILE A 429 -34.99 26.36 12.59
N ALA A 430 -34.52 25.17 12.25
CA ALA A 430 -34.77 23.94 13.02
C ALA A 430 -34.16 24.04 14.43
N ILE A 431 -32.96 24.52 14.60
CA ILE A 431 -32.32 24.72 15.92
C ILE A 431 -33.06 25.75 16.74
N ILE A 432 -33.50 26.86 16.13
CA ILE A 432 -34.30 27.91 16.80
C ILE A 432 -35.64 27.31 17.24
N LEU A 433 -36.34 26.57 16.38
CA LEU A 433 -37.64 25.95 16.73
C LEU A 433 -37.50 24.93 17.87
N ILE A 434 -36.49 24.07 17.83
CA ILE A 434 -36.18 23.10 18.89
C ILE A 434 -35.90 23.83 20.21
N SER A 435 -35.16 24.94 20.17
CA SER A 435 -34.85 25.75 21.34
C SER A 435 -36.09 26.40 21.91
N ILE A 436 -37.02 26.93 21.09
CA ILE A 436 -38.28 27.52 21.50
C ILE A 436 -39.18 26.47 22.15
N VAL A 437 -39.31 25.27 21.57
CA VAL A 437 -40.12 24.17 22.13
C VAL A 437 -39.55 23.73 23.47
N ASN A 438 -38.25 23.60 23.62
CA ASN A 438 -37.62 23.23 24.90
C ASN A 438 -37.84 24.31 25.97
N ILE A 439 -37.74 25.59 25.65
CA ILE A 439 -38.00 26.70 26.59
C ILE A 439 -39.48 26.73 27.00
N ALA A 440 -40.40 26.57 26.04
CA ALA A 440 -41.83 26.51 26.31
C ALA A 440 -42.18 25.30 27.21
N GLY A 441 -41.59 24.13 26.92
CA GLY A 441 -41.77 22.93 27.77
C GLY A 441 -41.29 23.14 29.20
N LEU A 442 -40.12 23.78 29.39
CA LEU A 442 -39.60 24.12 30.72
C LEU A 442 -40.47 25.11 31.46
N MET A 443 -41.07 26.10 30.76
CA MET A 443 -41.99 27.05 31.36
C MET A 443 -43.32 26.40 31.82
N ILE A 444 -43.86 25.46 31.03
CA ILE A 444 -45.06 24.67 31.39
C ILE A 444 -44.76 23.80 32.60
N ILE A 445 -43.64 23.09 32.64
CA ILE A 445 -43.27 22.26 33.80
C ILE A 445 -43.12 23.09 35.08
N ARG A 446 -42.55 24.30 34.98
CA ARG A 446 -42.45 25.24 36.13
C ARG A 446 -43.80 25.76 36.60
N ARG A 447 -44.81 25.92 35.72
CA ARG A 447 -46.17 26.30 36.08
C ARG A 447 -46.95 25.18 36.74
N ILE A 448 -46.72 23.93 36.37
CA ILE A 448 -47.41 22.77 36.97
C ILE A 448 -46.85 22.43 38.37
N LYS A 449 -45.61 22.83 38.67
CA LYS A 449 -44.96 22.61 39.97
C LYS A 449 -45.20 23.72 40.98
N LYS A 450 -45.94 24.78 40.63
CA LYS A 450 -46.50 25.79 41.54
C LYS A 450 -47.96 25.53 41.72
#